data_171e7734908d0065d0a05359244beb62
#
_entry.id   171e7734908d0065d0a05359244beb62
#
_cell.length_a   1.000
_cell.length_b   1.000
_cell.length_c   1.000
_cell.angle_alpha   90.00
_cell.angle_beta   90.00
_cell.angle_gamma   90.00
#
_symmetry.space_group_name_H-M   'P 1'
#
loop_
_entity.id
_entity.type
_entity.pdbx_description
1 polymer ?
#
loop_
_entity_poly.entity_id
_entity_poly.type
_entity_poly.pdbx_seq_one_letter_code
_entity_poly.pdbx_strand_id
1 'polypeptide(L)'
;MYFKINDEELDLIREMFSLSEDEDTACRQLVERYSLRYMILTAGSRYSSVYTVADKSTILTPKVEVADTVGAGDSFSGAFVYSILAGKSLREAHQTAVGTAAFVCTKEGAWPAYPI
;
A
#
# COMPACT_ATOMS: atom_id res chain seq x y z
N MET A 1 -7.21 -7.10 10.73
CA MET A 1 -7.05 -5.64 10.74
C MET A 1 -6.13 -5.22 9.60
N TYR A 2 -6.42 -4.11 9.02
CA TYR A 2 -5.72 -3.53 7.87
C TYR A 2 -5.01 -2.26 8.33
N PHE A 3 -3.74 -2.09 7.97
CA PHE A 3 -2.96 -0.92 8.38
C PHE A 3 -2.09 -0.44 7.21
N LYS A 4 -2.15 0.85 6.92
CA LYS A 4 -1.40 1.44 5.82
C LYS A 4 -0.65 2.66 6.32
N ILE A 5 0.66 2.69 6.05
CA ILE A 5 1.53 3.82 6.38
C ILE A 5 2.50 4.09 5.24
N ASN A 6 3.10 5.27 5.26
CA ASN A 6 4.21 5.57 4.35
C ASN A 6 5.55 5.35 5.06
N ASP A 7 6.64 5.46 4.31
CA ASP A 7 7.99 5.23 4.82
C ASP A 7 8.40 6.23 5.91
N GLU A 8 7.97 7.48 5.80
CA GLU A 8 8.26 8.50 6.82
C GLU A 8 7.54 8.17 8.12
N GLU A 9 6.29 7.76 8.04
CA GLU A 9 5.52 7.32 9.20
C GLU A 9 6.12 6.09 9.84
N LEU A 10 6.65 5.18 9.04
CA LEU A 10 7.34 4.00 9.55
C LEU A 10 8.56 4.38 10.38
N ASP A 11 9.33 5.38 9.95
CA ASP A 11 10.50 5.85 10.68
C ASP A 11 10.12 6.35 12.07
N LEU A 12 9.02 7.10 12.18
CA LEU A 12 8.50 7.56 13.46
C LEU A 12 8.05 6.39 14.34
N ILE A 13 7.34 5.44 13.77
CA ILE A 13 6.83 4.28 14.50
C ILE A 13 7.98 3.39 14.98
N ARG A 14 9.01 3.21 14.16
CA ARG A 14 10.19 2.45 14.57
C ARG A 14 10.83 3.03 15.83
N GLU A 15 10.97 4.34 15.86
CA GLU A 15 11.56 5.03 16.99
C GLU A 15 10.68 4.88 18.24
N MET A 16 9.37 5.09 18.10
CA MET A 16 8.43 5.02 19.22
C MET A 16 8.31 3.63 19.83
N PHE A 17 8.37 2.59 19.02
CA PHE A 17 8.15 1.21 19.47
C PHE A 17 9.41 0.34 19.46
N SER A 18 10.57 0.95 19.29
CA SER A 18 11.87 0.26 19.28
C SER A 18 11.90 -0.91 18.29
N LEU A 19 11.40 -0.68 17.09
CA LEU A 19 11.41 -1.68 16.03
C LEU A 19 12.78 -1.74 15.35
N SER A 20 13.01 -2.81 14.58
CA SER A 20 14.23 -2.99 13.81
C SER A 20 14.48 -1.83 12.84
N GLU A 21 15.75 -1.55 12.57
CA GLU A 21 16.14 -0.60 11.53
C GLU A 21 15.87 -1.13 10.13
N ASP A 22 15.84 -2.46 9.99
CA ASP A 22 15.49 -3.09 8.72
C ASP A 22 13.99 -2.92 8.45
N GLU A 23 13.66 -2.34 7.31
CA GLU A 23 12.29 -2.05 6.93
C GLU A 23 11.41 -3.30 6.91
N ASP A 24 11.90 -4.36 6.29
CA ASP A 24 11.17 -5.62 6.19
C ASP A 24 10.89 -6.21 7.57
N THR A 25 11.90 -6.26 8.41
CA THR A 25 11.78 -6.78 9.77
C THR A 25 10.83 -5.92 10.61
N ALA A 26 10.93 -4.61 10.50
CA ALA A 26 10.06 -3.68 11.23
C ALA A 26 8.58 -3.89 10.86
N CYS A 27 8.29 -4.03 9.57
CA CYS A 27 6.92 -4.29 9.10
C CYS A 27 6.40 -5.63 9.60
N ARG A 28 7.23 -6.67 9.58
CA ARG A 28 6.85 -7.98 10.10
C ARG A 28 6.62 -7.95 11.62
N GLN A 29 7.42 -7.19 12.34
CA GLN A 29 7.21 -7.00 13.78
C GLN A 29 5.85 -6.35 14.07
N LEU A 30 5.46 -5.36 13.26
CA LEU A 30 4.14 -4.74 13.40
C LEU A 30 3.01 -5.72 13.12
N VAL A 31 3.14 -6.51 12.05
CA VAL A 31 2.15 -7.52 11.70
C VAL A 31 1.94 -8.50 12.86
N GLU A 32 3.03 -9.01 13.44
CA GLU A 32 2.96 -9.97 14.54
C GLU A 32 2.43 -9.33 15.83
N ARG A 33 2.95 -8.16 16.20
CA ARG A 33 2.61 -7.50 17.46
C ARG A 33 1.12 -7.14 17.55
N TYR A 34 0.53 -6.71 16.44
CA TYR A 34 -0.85 -6.24 16.39
C TYR A 34 -1.79 -7.19 15.67
N SER A 35 -1.33 -8.38 15.34
CA SER A 35 -2.12 -9.39 14.62
C SER A 35 -2.76 -8.81 13.36
N LEU A 36 -1.99 -8.05 12.59
CA LEU A 36 -2.48 -7.43 11.38
C LEU A 36 -2.71 -8.47 10.29
N ARG A 37 -3.82 -8.35 9.59
CA ARG A 37 -4.10 -9.20 8.45
C ARG A 37 -3.31 -8.72 7.23
N TYR A 38 -3.29 -7.42 7.02
CA TYR A 38 -2.54 -6.79 5.95
C TYR A 38 -1.87 -5.52 6.48
N MET A 39 -0.60 -5.38 6.17
CA MET A 39 0.10 -4.14 6.40
C MET A 39 0.65 -3.63 5.07
N ILE A 40 0.31 -2.40 4.72
CA ILE A 40 0.74 -1.78 3.48
C ILE A 40 1.72 -0.66 3.80
N LEU A 41 2.89 -0.74 3.19
CA LEU A 41 3.90 0.30 3.25
C LEU A 41 4.04 0.94 1.88
N THR A 42 3.89 2.26 1.82
CA THR A 42 4.12 3.00 0.59
C THR A 42 5.42 3.80 0.71
N ALA A 43 6.22 3.78 -0.33
CA ALA A 43 7.51 4.47 -0.36
C ALA A 43 7.53 5.54 -1.47
N GLY A 44 6.53 6.41 -1.43
CA GLY A 44 6.37 7.50 -2.39
C GLY A 44 6.26 7.01 -3.83
N SER A 45 7.07 7.56 -4.70
CA SER A 45 7.09 7.20 -6.12
C SER A 45 7.96 5.96 -6.43
N ARG A 46 8.53 5.32 -5.41
CA ARG A 46 9.47 4.22 -5.60
C ARG A 46 8.79 2.86 -5.67
N TYR A 47 8.10 2.47 -4.61
CA TYR A 47 7.46 1.15 -4.51
C TYR A 47 6.38 1.14 -3.43
N SER A 48 5.62 0.06 -3.39
CA SER A 48 4.75 -0.26 -2.27
C SER A 48 4.92 -1.74 -1.92
N SER A 49 4.73 -2.07 -0.65
CA SER A 49 4.83 -3.43 -0.16
C SER A 49 3.61 -3.78 0.67
N VAL A 50 3.12 -4.99 0.53
CA VAL A 50 2.04 -5.51 1.35
C VAL A 50 2.55 -6.72 2.11
N TYR A 51 2.40 -6.70 3.43
CA TYR A 51 2.85 -7.76 4.32
C TYR A 51 1.67 -8.48 4.93
N THR A 52 1.80 -9.80 5.01
CA THR A 52 0.92 -10.66 5.83
C THR A 52 1.80 -11.46 6.76
N VAL A 53 1.19 -12.27 7.63
CA VAL A 53 1.95 -13.18 8.51
C VAL A 53 2.86 -14.11 7.71
N ALA A 54 2.38 -14.58 6.56
CA ALA A 54 3.08 -15.60 5.76
C ALA A 54 3.77 -15.04 4.51
N ASP A 55 3.30 -13.91 3.96
CA ASP A 55 3.69 -13.45 2.65
C ASP A 55 4.07 -11.98 2.60
N LYS A 56 4.72 -11.61 1.50
CA LYS A 56 5.05 -10.23 1.18
C LYS A 56 4.89 -10.04 -0.33
N SER A 57 4.33 -8.91 -0.74
CA SER A 57 4.28 -8.50 -2.15
C SER A 57 4.84 -7.10 -2.28
N THR A 58 5.85 -6.92 -3.12
CA THR A 58 6.43 -5.61 -3.42
C THR A 58 6.26 -5.32 -4.91
N ILE A 59 5.73 -4.15 -5.23
CA ILE A 59 5.54 -3.72 -6.61
C ILE A 59 6.14 -2.33 -6.77
N LEU A 60 6.96 -2.16 -7.80
CA LEU A 60 7.49 -0.85 -8.13
C LEU A 60 6.35 0.05 -8.59
N THR A 61 6.37 1.29 -8.13
CA THR A 61 5.35 2.25 -8.51
C THR A 61 5.52 2.62 -9.98
N PRO A 62 4.47 2.50 -10.81
CA PRO A 62 4.57 2.88 -12.22
C PRO A 62 4.94 4.35 -12.38
N LYS A 63 5.80 4.63 -13.34
CA LYS A 63 6.15 6.00 -13.69
C LYS A 63 5.05 6.56 -14.58
N VAL A 64 4.27 7.47 -14.03
CA VAL A 64 3.18 8.11 -14.76
C VAL A 64 3.35 9.62 -14.65
N GLU A 65 2.82 10.32 -15.62
CA GLU A 65 2.74 11.79 -15.54
C GLU A 65 1.67 12.14 -14.53
N VAL A 66 2.09 12.77 -13.44
CA VAL A 66 1.20 13.06 -12.31
C VAL A 66 0.51 14.39 -12.52
N ALA A 67 -0.80 14.37 -12.70
CA ALA A 67 -1.63 15.56 -12.75
C ALA A 67 -2.11 15.93 -11.33
N ASP A 68 -2.51 14.92 -10.55
CA ASP A 68 -3.00 15.13 -9.20
C ASP A 68 -2.83 13.84 -8.38
N THR A 69 -2.28 13.98 -7.18
CA THR A 69 -2.09 12.85 -6.26
C THR A 69 -3.19 12.73 -5.21
N VAL A 70 -4.09 13.70 -5.15
CA VAL A 70 -5.21 13.67 -4.20
C VAL A 70 -6.13 12.49 -4.53
N GLY A 71 -6.38 11.66 -3.55
CA GLY A 71 -7.22 10.49 -3.72
C GLY A 71 -6.53 9.22 -4.19
N ALA A 72 -5.26 9.30 -4.62
CA ALA A 72 -4.52 8.11 -5.05
C ALA A 72 -4.36 7.10 -3.92
N GLY A 73 -4.09 7.57 -2.69
CA GLY A 73 -3.99 6.71 -1.52
C GLY A 73 -5.30 6.02 -1.19
N ASP A 74 -6.42 6.73 -1.26
CA ASP A 74 -7.75 6.17 -1.01
C ASP A 74 -8.12 5.17 -2.10
N SER A 75 -7.77 5.47 -3.35
CA SER A 75 -8.00 4.57 -4.48
C SER A 75 -7.21 3.27 -4.34
N PHE A 76 -5.97 3.36 -3.89
CA PHE A 76 -5.14 2.18 -3.60
C PHE A 76 -5.83 1.30 -2.56
N SER A 77 -6.21 1.89 -1.44
CA SER A 77 -6.84 1.16 -0.34
C SER A 77 -8.16 0.53 -0.75
N GLY A 78 -9.01 1.29 -1.43
CA GLY A 78 -10.30 0.80 -1.90
C GLY A 78 -10.18 -0.36 -2.87
N ALA A 79 -9.28 -0.24 -3.85
CA ALA A 79 -9.05 -1.28 -4.83
C ALA A 79 -8.46 -2.54 -4.18
N PHE A 80 -7.55 -2.37 -3.22
CA PHE A 80 -6.95 -3.50 -2.51
C PHE A 80 -8.00 -4.28 -1.74
N VAL A 81 -8.79 -3.59 -0.91
CA VAL A 81 -9.82 -4.22 -0.08
C VAL A 81 -10.87 -4.90 -0.96
N TYR A 82 -11.33 -4.23 -2.01
CA TYR A 82 -12.29 -4.80 -2.94
C TYR A 82 -11.76 -6.10 -3.54
N SER A 83 -10.52 -6.10 -4.00
CA SER A 83 -9.91 -7.28 -4.63
C SER A 83 -9.78 -8.44 -3.66
N ILE A 84 -9.40 -8.18 -2.41
CA ILE A 84 -9.33 -9.21 -1.37
C ILE A 84 -10.72 -9.80 -1.11
N LEU A 85 -11.74 -8.94 -0.97
CA LEU A 85 -13.12 -9.40 -0.75
C LEU A 85 -13.67 -10.18 -1.94
N ALA A 86 -13.19 -9.89 -3.14
CA ALA A 86 -13.56 -10.61 -4.35
C ALA A 86 -12.81 -11.94 -4.51
N GLY A 87 -11.97 -12.32 -3.55
CA GLY A 87 -11.25 -13.59 -3.56
C GLY A 87 -9.95 -13.58 -4.36
N LYS A 88 -9.41 -12.42 -4.70
CA LYS A 88 -8.14 -12.33 -5.41
C LYS A 88 -6.97 -12.66 -4.47
N SER A 89 -5.87 -13.15 -5.07
CA SER A 89 -4.65 -13.39 -4.30
C SER A 89 -4.04 -12.08 -3.81
N LEU A 90 -3.11 -12.16 -2.85
CA LEU A 90 -2.39 -10.99 -2.36
C LEU A 90 -1.73 -10.22 -3.51
N ARG A 91 -1.03 -10.94 -4.40
CA ARG A 91 -0.33 -10.31 -5.53
C ARG A 91 -1.29 -9.63 -6.50
N GLU A 92 -2.38 -10.28 -6.84
CA GLU A 92 -3.40 -9.72 -7.73
C GLU A 92 -4.04 -8.48 -7.11
N ALA A 93 -4.39 -8.53 -5.83
CA ALA A 93 -4.98 -7.40 -5.13
C ALA A 93 -4.00 -6.22 -5.09
N HIS A 94 -2.72 -6.50 -4.83
CA HIS A 94 -1.68 -5.48 -4.81
C HIS A 94 -1.49 -4.85 -6.20
N GLN A 95 -1.44 -5.67 -7.25
CA GLN A 95 -1.31 -5.17 -8.63
C GLN A 95 -2.50 -4.29 -9.03
N THR A 96 -3.71 -4.69 -8.67
CA THR A 96 -4.91 -3.90 -8.94
C THR A 96 -4.87 -2.56 -8.19
N ALA A 97 -4.44 -2.58 -6.95
CA ALA A 97 -4.32 -1.36 -6.15
C ALA A 97 -3.30 -0.38 -6.74
N VAL A 98 -2.14 -0.88 -7.13
CA VAL A 98 -1.09 -0.06 -7.75
C VAL A 98 -1.57 0.53 -9.08
N GLY A 99 -2.20 -0.28 -9.91
CA GLY A 99 -2.72 0.18 -11.21
C GLY A 99 -3.81 1.23 -11.05
N THR A 100 -4.73 1.02 -10.12
CA THR A 100 -5.82 1.98 -9.86
C THR A 100 -5.29 3.31 -9.35
N ALA A 101 -4.34 3.28 -8.42
CA ALA A 101 -3.73 4.49 -7.88
C ALA A 101 -2.99 5.26 -8.99
N ALA A 102 -2.25 4.55 -9.84
CA ALA A 102 -1.56 5.17 -10.97
C ALA A 102 -2.54 5.82 -11.96
N PHE A 103 -3.64 5.14 -12.23
CA PHE A 103 -4.69 5.70 -13.09
C PHE A 103 -5.27 7.00 -12.52
N VAL A 104 -5.55 7.03 -11.23
CA VAL A 104 -6.07 8.23 -10.56
C VAL A 104 -5.07 9.38 -10.63
N CYS A 105 -3.79 9.10 -10.46
CA CYS A 105 -2.74 10.12 -10.53
C CYS A 105 -2.66 10.80 -11.91
N THR A 106 -3.10 10.13 -12.98
CA THR A 106 -3.05 10.68 -14.34
C THR A 106 -4.27 11.53 -14.68
N LYS A 107 -5.25 11.61 -13.79
CA LYS A 107 -6.49 12.34 -14.05
C LYS A 107 -6.52 13.65 -13.32
N GLU A 108 -6.94 14.70 -14.02
CA GLU A 108 -7.27 15.97 -13.40
C GLU A 108 -8.66 15.89 -12.80
N GLY A 109 -8.78 16.41 -11.59
CA GLY A 109 -10.07 16.45 -10.93
C GLY A 109 -10.36 15.22 -10.10
N ALA A 110 -11.46 15.28 -9.39
CA ALA A 110 -11.75 14.37 -8.29
C ALA A 110 -12.42 13.06 -8.70
N TRP A 111 -12.93 12.94 -9.90
CA TRP A 111 -13.82 11.83 -10.25
C TRP A 111 -13.46 11.15 -11.56
N PRO A 112 -12.30 10.52 -11.63
CA PRO A 112 -11.99 9.69 -12.79
C PRO A 112 -12.88 8.45 -12.79
N ALA A 113 -13.14 7.91 -13.99
CA ALA A 113 -13.77 6.61 -14.10
C ALA A 113 -12.73 5.56 -13.71
N TYR A 114 -13.06 4.70 -12.74
CA TYR A 114 -12.16 3.64 -12.33
C TYR A 114 -12.19 2.49 -13.35
N PRO A 115 -11.05 1.91 -13.63
CA PRO A 115 -10.96 0.77 -14.55
C PRO A 115 -11.35 -0.52 -13.82
N ILE A 116 -12.57 -0.61 -13.48
CA ILE A 116 -13.08 -1.81 -12.81
C ILE A 116 -13.63 -2.79 -13.83
#